data_c82dd09b2c95957ba18d4816541c3ba3
#
_entry.id   c82dd09b2c95957ba18d4816541c3ba3
#
_cell.length_a   1.000
_cell.length_b   1.000
_cell.length_c   1.000
_cell.angle_alpha   90.00
_cell.angle_beta   90.00
_cell.angle_gamma   90.00
#
_symmetry.space_group_name_H-M   'P 1'
#
loop_
_entity.id
_entity.type
_entity.pdbx_description
1 polymer ?
#
loop_
_entity_poly.entity_id
_entity_poly.type
_entity_poly.pdbx_seq_one_letter_code
_entity_poly.pdbx_strand_id
1 'polypeptide(L)'
;MHSKSGIGIFREQQIAIMKDAWFRIWMYVRHQFRSWNTGGEGIHSPYLFYLVRMLIYDENRYYSWRDIEQQRRALLRSDKEIEVTDYGTGKDRKSGRKVREISKHCLGLPLEGEVMYRLIAYMRHELKRPLRIVELGTCFGITTSYLAMADSRNEVETYEGSEAIAAIAKDVWRKLGVRNIRLVPGNIDETLYKRAYAKRAREAQENRAIDFAFIDANHTKEATLRYFDELSREKTESSVFILDDIYYSRGMAEAWREICAREDVTTTMDFYHFGMVFFDPHYLKRHYRLRI
;
A
#
# COMPACT_ATOMS: atom_id res chain seq x y z
N MET A 1 -6.35 -8.26 -43.91
CA MET A 1 -6.15 -7.96 -42.47
C MET A 1 -7.29 -7.04 -42.05
N HIS A 2 -8.29 -7.55 -41.33
CA HIS A 2 -9.49 -6.79 -40.92
C HIS A 2 -9.16 -5.94 -39.71
N SER A 3 -9.23 -4.62 -39.88
CA SER A 3 -9.24 -3.64 -38.79
C SER A 3 -10.45 -3.94 -37.90
N LYS A 4 -10.23 -4.35 -36.66
CA LYS A 4 -11.30 -4.39 -35.65
C LYS A 4 -11.84 -2.96 -35.52
N SER A 5 -13.13 -2.77 -35.79
CA SER A 5 -13.77 -1.46 -35.72
C SER A 5 -13.67 -0.93 -34.27
N GLY A 6 -13.48 0.39 -34.06
CA GLY A 6 -13.35 1.01 -32.75
C GLY A 6 -14.50 0.67 -31.77
N ILE A 7 -15.68 0.35 -32.30
CA ILE A 7 -16.87 -0.11 -31.55
C ILE A 7 -16.62 -1.48 -30.89
N GLY A 8 -15.91 -2.41 -31.56
CA GLY A 8 -15.56 -3.70 -30.98
C GLY A 8 -14.63 -3.61 -29.79
N ILE A 9 -13.60 -2.77 -29.87
CA ILE A 9 -12.63 -2.53 -28.81
C ILE A 9 -13.31 -1.88 -27.59
N PHE A 10 -14.19 -0.91 -27.83
CA PHE A 10 -14.92 -0.23 -26.75
C PHE A 10 -15.87 -1.21 -26.00
N ARG A 11 -16.53 -2.08 -26.73
CA ARG A 11 -17.42 -3.11 -26.16
C ARG A 11 -16.66 -4.17 -25.35
N GLU A 12 -15.51 -4.61 -25.84
CA GLU A 12 -14.62 -5.55 -25.10
C GLU A 12 -14.11 -4.92 -23.81
N GLN A 13 -13.72 -3.65 -23.81
CA GLN A 13 -13.29 -2.91 -22.60
C GLN A 13 -14.42 -2.76 -21.58
N GLN A 14 -15.62 -2.41 -22.01
CA GLN A 14 -16.78 -2.32 -21.11
C GLN A 14 -17.13 -3.67 -20.46
N ILE A 15 -17.06 -4.76 -21.23
CA ILE A 15 -17.31 -6.11 -20.72
C ILE A 15 -16.23 -6.49 -19.68
N ALA A 16 -14.97 -6.14 -19.90
CA ALA A 16 -13.89 -6.40 -18.95
C ALA A 16 -14.12 -5.64 -17.64
N ILE A 17 -14.42 -4.34 -17.70
CA ILE A 17 -14.73 -3.51 -16.52
C ILE A 17 -15.92 -4.09 -15.73
N MET A 18 -16.98 -4.51 -16.42
CA MET A 18 -18.13 -5.14 -15.75
C MET A 18 -17.76 -6.48 -15.09
N LYS A 19 -16.93 -7.31 -15.71
CA LYS A 19 -16.47 -8.57 -15.13
C LYS A 19 -15.64 -8.35 -13.87
N ASP A 20 -14.78 -7.35 -13.84
CA ASP A 20 -13.98 -7.00 -12.67
C ASP A 20 -14.85 -6.40 -11.55
N ALA A 21 -15.88 -5.61 -11.89
CA ALA A 21 -16.82 -5.10 -10.91
C ALA A 21 -17.61 -6.24 -10.23
N TRP A 22 -18.13 -7.20 -11.01
CA TRP A 22 -18.81 -8.39 -10.49
C TRP A 22 -17.86 -9.27 -9.66
N PHE A 23 -16.62 -9.41 -10.10
CA PHE A 23 -15.60 -10.15 -9.35
C PHE A 23 -15.36 -9.52 -7.97
N ARG A 24 -15.19 -8.19 -7.89
CA ARG A 24 -15.00 -7.47 -6.62
C ARG A 24 -16.21 -7.65 -5.68
N ILE A 25 -17.43 -7.48 -6.19
CA ILE A 25 -18.64 -7.69 -5.39
C ILE A 25 -18.70 -9.13 -4.86
N TRP A 26 -18.45 -10.13 -5.72
CA TRP A 26 -18.46 -11.52 -5.31
C TRP A 26 -17.37 -11.83 -4.28
N MET A 27 -16.15 -11.30 -4.46
CA MET A 27 -15.06 -11.45 -3.50
C MET A 27 -15.37 -10.78 -2.17
N TYR A 28 -16.01 -9.60 -2.18
CA TYR A 28 -16.46 -8.91 -0.98
C TYR A 28 -17.45 -9.76 -0.19
N VAL A 29 -18.52 -10.22 -0.84
CA VAL A 29 -19.52 -11.09 -0.22
C VAL A 29 -18.87 -12.35 0.33
N ARG A 30 -18.06 -13.02 -0.47
CA ARG A 30 -17.31 -14.22 -0.03
C ARG A 30 -16.41 -13.93 1.16
N HIS A 31 -15.71 -12.78 1.18
CA HIS A 31 -14.86 -12.37 2.29
C HIS A 31 -15.69 -12.18 3.55
N GLN A 32 -16.82 -11.48 3.48
CA GLN A 32 -17.71 -11.25 4.62
C GLN A 32 -18.16 -12.58 5.27
N PHE A 33 -18.53 -13.59 4.46
CA PHE A 33 -18.92 -14.90 4.97
C PHE A 33 -17.77 -15.75 5.50
N ARG A 34 -16.52 -15.43 5.15
CA ARG A 34 -15.34 -16.21 5.54
C ARG A 34 -14.44 -15.52 6.57
N SER A 35 -14.81 -14.33 7.03
CA SER A 35 -14.06 -13.56 8.02
C SER A 35 -14.50 -13.92 9.43
N TRP A 36 -14.01 -15.02 9.94
CA TRP A 36 -14.32 -15.48 11.30
C TRP A 36 -13.31 -15.04 12.37
N ASN A 37 -12.15 -14.55 11.95
CA ASN A 37 -11.08 -14.16 12.86
C ASN A 37 -11.21 -12.72 13.35
N THR A 38 -12.31 -12.04 13.02
CA THR A 38 -12.48 -10.59 13.24
C THR A 38 -12.32 -10.17 14.70
N GLY A 39 -12.82 -10.95 15.65
CA GLY A 39 -12.62 -10.71 17.09
C GLY A 39 -11.33 -11.30 17.66
N GLY A 40 -10.47 -11.88 16.82
CA GLY A 40 -9.30 -12.64 17.22
C GLY A 40 -9.58 -14.14 17.35
N GLU A 41 -10.78 -14.62 17.03
CA GLU A 41 -11.16 -16.01 17.10
C GLU A 41 -10.24 -16.87 16.22
N GLY A 42 -9.73 -17.96 16.78
CA GLY A 42 -8.83 -18.88 16.08
C GLY A 42 -7.42 -18.36 15.86
N ILE A 43 -7.06 -17.20 16.40
CA ILE A 43 -5.67 -16.70 16.43
C ILE A 43 -5.00 -17.26 17.68
N HIS A 44 -4.19 -18.30 17.49
CA HIS A 44 -3.55 -19.01 18.60
C HIS A 44 -2.26 -18.37 19.11
N SER A 45 -1.66 -17.44 18.33
CA SER A 45 -0.52 -16.66 18.79
C SER A 45 -1.01 -15.51 19.69
N PRO A 46 -0.60 -15.44 20.97
CA PRO A 46 -0.96 -14.34 21.86
C PRO A 46 -0.54 -12.97 21.30
N TYR A 47 0.62 -12.93 20.67
CA TYR A 47 1.14 -11.74 20.01
C TYR A 47 0.24 -11.27 18.87
N LEU A 48 -0.09 -12.17 17.92
CA LEU A 48 -0.95 -11.83 16.78
C LEU A 48 -2.37 -11.49 17.23
N PHE A 49 -2.89 -12.17 18.26
CA PHE A 49 -4.17 -11.83 18.85
C PHE A 49 -4.17 -10.41 19.42
N TYR A 50 -3.15 -10.08 20.22
CA TYR A 50 -2.99 -8.74 20.76
C TYR A 50 -2.84 -7.68 19.66
N LEU A 51 -2.02 -7.97 18.65
CA LEU A 51 -1.83 -7.09 17.50
C LEU A 51 -3.15 -6.79 16.78
N VAL A 52 -3.95 -7.81 16.48
CA VAL A 52 -5.28 -7.63 15.84
C VAL A 52 -6.19 -6.79 16.72
N ARG A 53 -6.24 -7.07 18.03
CA ARG A 53 -7.04 -6.30 18.98
C ARG A 53 -6.62 -4.84 19.03
N MET A 54 -5.33 -4.57 19.09
CA MET A 54 -4.78 -3.22 19.13
C MET A 54 -4.97 -2.49 17.80
N LEU A 55 -4.79 -3.15 16.65
CA LEU A 55 -4.93 -2.50 15.35
C LEU A 55 -6.38 -2.14 15.03
N ILE A 56 -7.34 -3.03 15.33
CA ILE A 56 -8.72 -2.91 14.89
C ILE A 56 -9.60 -2.24 15.96
N TYR A 57 -9.40 -2.59 17.23
CA TYR A 57 -10.29 -2.20 18.33
C TYR A 57 -9.71 -1.14 19.26
N ASP A 58 -8.54 -0.57 18.94
CA ASP A 58 -8.04 0.58 19.68
C ASP A 58 -8.87 1.82 19.32
N GLU A 59 -9.58 2.36 20.33
CA GLU A 59 -10.41 3.56 20.18
C GLU A 59 -9.60 4.85 20.36
N ASN A 60 -8.31 4.76 20.67
CA ASN A 60 -7.46 5.94 20.81
C ASN A 60 -7.38 6.71 19.48
N ARG A 61 -7.64 8.00 19.57
CA ARG A 61 -7.50 8.92 18.44
C ARG A 61 -6.29 9.80 18.64
N TYR A 62 -5.39 9.80 17.66
CA TYR A 62 -4.19 10.61 17.67
C TYR A 62 -4.49 12.00 17.07
N TYR A 63 -3.93 13.06 17.67
CA TYR A 63 -4.13 14.43 17.18
C TYR A 63 -3.69 14.61 15.73
N SER A 64 -2.59 13.96 15.34
CA SER A 64 -2.06 13.95 13.98
C SER A 64 -3.08 13.52 12.92
N TRP A 65 -3.97 12.60 13.25
CA TRP A 65 -4.99 12.11 12.30
C TRP A 65 -5.97 13.18 11.86
N ARG A 66 -6.36 14.07 12.79
CA ARG A 66 -7.24 15.21 12.49
C ARG A 66 -6.63 16.10 11.43
N ASP A 67 -5.34 16.39 11.55
CA ASP A 67 -4.63 17.29 10.64
C ASP A 67 -4.42 16.62 9.27
N ILE A 68 -4.10 15.32 9.23
CA ILE A 68 -4.03 14.53 7.99
C ILE A 68 -5.38 14.53 7.29
N GLU A 69 -6.48 14.25 8.01
CA GLU A 69 -7.82 14.21 7.45
C GLU A 69 -8.34 15.59 7.01
N GLN A 70 -7.83 16.66 7.58
CA GLN A 70 -8.07 18.01 7.07
C GLN A 70 -7.44 18.19 5.68
N GLN A 71 -6.20 17.72 5.46
CA GLN A 71 -5.58 17.75 4.13
C GLN A 71 -6.32 16.84 3.14
N ARG A 72 -6.74 15.63 3.54
CA ARG A 72 -7.56 14.73 2.71
C ARG A 72 -8.82 15.44 2.24
N ARG A 73 -9.58 16.08 3.14
CA ARG A 73 -10.80 16.83 2.79
C ARG A 73 -10.54 18.01 1.86
N ALA A 74 -9.41 18.70 2.02
CA ALA A 74 -9.01 19.78 1.13
C ALA A 74 -8.72 19.27 -0.30
N LEU A 75 -8.03 18.15 -0.44
CA LEU A 75 -7.76 17.50 -1.73
C LEU A 75 -9.05 17.05 -2.42
N LEU A 76 -9.97 16.41 -1.68
CA LEU A 76 -11.26 15.94 -2.21
C LEU A 76 -12.18 17.09 -2.70
N ARG A 77 -11.91 18.33 -2.30
CA ARG A 77 -12.66 19.54 -2.71
C ARG A 77 -11.91 20.39 -3.73
N SER A 78 -10.68 20.04 -4.07
CA SER A 78 -9.81 20.87 -4.90
C SER A 78 -10.18 20.77 -6.38
N ASP A 79 -10.55 21.90 -6.96
CA ASP A 79 -10.79 22.06 -8.41
C ASP A 79 -9.51 22.35 -9.21
N LYS A 80 -8.36 22.38 -8.55
CA LYS A 80 -7.07 22.59 -9.23
C LYS A 80 -6.87 21.51 -10.29
N GLU A 81 -6.55 21.93 -11.51
CA GLU A 81 -6.16 21.05 -12.60
C GLU A 81 -4.64 20.83 -12.60
N ILE A 82 -4.23 19.59 -12.82
CA ILE A 82 -2.82 19.20 -12.96
C ILE A 82 -2.67 18.27 -14.16
N GLU A 83 -1.51 18.33 -14.78
CA GLU A 83 -1.13 17.41 -15.86
C GLU A 83 -0.49 16.17 -15.24
N VAL A 84 -1.15 15.03 -15.34
CA VAL A 84 -0.70 13.76 -14.75
C VAL A 84 -0.05 12.90 -15.81
N THR A 85 1.13 12.34 -15.49
CA THR A 85 1.76 11.27 -16.28
C THR A 85 1.36 9.94 -15.66
N ASP A 86 0.64 9.10 -16.41
CA ASP A 86 0.21 7.77 -15.96
C ASP A 86 1.15 6.71 -16.56
N TYR A 87 1.87 6.01 -15.69
CA TYR A 87 2.76 4.90 -16.04
C TYR A 87 2.10 3.53 -15.91
N GLY A 88 0.94 3.44 -15.24
CA GLY A 88 0.27 2.17 -14.93
C GLY A 88 -0.39 1.49 -16.13
N THR A 89 -0.67 2.21 -17.21
CA THR A 89 -1.36 1.69 -18.40
C THR A 89 -0.42 1.31 -19.55
N GLY A 90 0.90 1.37 -19.35
CA GLY A 90 1.92 1.02 -20.36
C GLY A 90 2.01 2.01 -21.52
N LYS A 91 1.36 3.16 -21.43
CA LYS A 91 1.48 4.29 -22.38
C LYS A 91 1.61 5.54 -21.55
N ASP A 92 2.74 6.22 -21.67
CA ASP A 92 2.98 7.54 -21.07
C ASP A 92 1.89 8.52 -21.57
N ARG A 93 0.77 8.55 -20.87
CA ARG A 93 -0.34 9.44 -21.18
C ARG A 93 -0.31 10.63 -20.24
N LYS A 94 -0.10 11.80 -20.83
CA LYS A 94 -0.34 13.06 -20.13
C LYS A 94 -1.79 13.46 -20.30
N SER A 95 -2.46 13.71 -19.19
CA SER A 95 -3.85 14.18 -19.19
C SER A 95 -4.08 15.21 -18.11
N GLY A 96 -4.79 16.29 -18.47
CA GLY A 96 -5.29 17.26 -17.49
C GLY A 96 -6.40 16.62 -16.64
N ARG A 97 -6.23 16.60 -15.31
CA ARG A 97 -7.23 16.04 -14.37
C ARG A 97 -7.35 16.94 -13.15
N LYS A 98 -8.55 17.04 -12.61
CA LYS A 98 -8.77 17.75 -11.35
C LYS A 98 -8.28 16.94 -10.17
N VAL A 99 -7.63 17.62 -9.22
CA VAL A 99 -7.12 16.98 -7.98
C VAL A 99 -8.22 16.21 -7.25
N ARG A 100 -9.45 16.78 -7.14
CA ARG A 100 -10.58 16.09 -6.51
C ARG A 100 -10.97 14.77 -7.20
N GLU A 101 -10.81 14.67 -8.51
CA GLU A 101 -11.15 13.45 -9.26
C GLU A 101 -10.12 12.36 -9.01
N ILE A 102 -8.84 12.72 -9.02
CA ILE A 102 -7.76 11.80 -8.67
C ILE A 102 -7.94 11.34 -7.21
N SER A 103 -8.16 12.29 -6.28
CA SER A 103 -8.33 12.01 -4.85
C SER A 103 -9.41 10.97 -4.53
N LYS A 104 -10.51 10.97 -5.28
CA LYS A 104 -11.61 9.99 -5.10
C LYS A 104 -11.21 8.55 -5.39
N HIS A 105 -10.15 8.36 -6.19
CA HIS A 105 -9.72 7.04 -6.66
C HIS A 105 -8.42 6.56 -6.03
N CYS A 106 -7.57 7.48 -5.55
CA CYS A 106 -6.24 7.12 -5.05
C CYS A 106 -6.05 7.36 -3.54
N LEU A 107 -7.02 7.99 -2.85
CA LEU A 107 -6.93 8.14 -1.40
C LEU A 107 -7.69 7.01 -0.73
N GLY A 108 -6.95 6.07 -0.14
CA GLY A 108 -7.51 4.98 0.64
C GLY A 108 -8.40 5.46 1.81
N LEU A 109 -9.09 4.57 2.47
CA LEU A 109 -9.96 4.92 3.60
C LEU A 109 -9.14 5.44 4.79
N PRO A 110 -9.66 6.40 5.58
CA PRO A 110 -8.98 6.86 6.80
C PRO A 110 -8.57 5.72 7.72
N LEU A 111 -9.43 4.72 7.88
CA LEU A 111 -9.19 3.56 8.73
C LEU A 111 -7.93 2.76 8.32
N GLU A 112 -7.65 2.64 7.04
CA GLU A 112 -6.44 1.96 6.53
C GLU A 112 -5.18 2.70 7.01
N GLY A 113 -5.15 4.03 6.86
CA GLY A 113 -4.06 4.86 7.37
C GLY A 113 -3.91 4.77 8.89
N GLU A 114 -5.02 4.76 9.63
CA GLU A 114 -5.05 4.61 11.08
C GLU A 114 -4.49 3.25 11.54
N VAL A 115 -4.84 2.16 10.86
CA VAL A 115 -4.32 0.82 11.12
C VAL A 115 -2.80 0.78 10.88
N MET A 116 -2.33 1.35 9.77
CA MET A 116 -0.90 1.40 9.46
C MET A 116 -0.14 2.25 10.47
N TYR A 117 -0.69 3.39 10.88
CA TYR A 117 -0.12 4.25 11.92
C TYR A 117 0.07 3.48 13.24
N ARG A 118 -0.98 2.80 13.71
CA ARG A 118 -0.92 1.99 14.94
C ARG A 118 0.11 0.87 14.83
N LEU A 119 0.14 0.18 13.70
CA LEU A 119 1.11 -0.88 13.44
C LEU A 119 2.55 -0.37 13.50
N ILE A 120 2.85 0.74 12.83
CA ILE A 120 4.17 1.36 12.84
C ILE A 120 4.55 1.83 14.25
N ALA A 121 3.64 2.47 14.98
CA ALA A 121 3.88 2.89 16.35
C ALA A 121 4.18 1.69 17.27
N TYR A 122 3.45 0.61 17.10
CA TYR A 122 3.68 -0.64 17.81
C TYR A 122 5.04 -1.27 17.46
N MET A 123 5.35 -1.45 16.18
CA MET A 123 6.64 -1.99 15.73
C MET A 123 7.80 -1.14 16.23
N ARG A 124 7.64 0.19 16.22
CA ARG A 124 8.63 1.13 16.76
C ARG A 124 8.88 0.93 18.26
N HIS A 125 7.80 0.67 19.02
CA HIS A 125 7.89 0.37 20.45
C HIS A 125 8.61 -0.95 20.71
N GLU A 126 8.25 -2.01 19.99
CA GLU A 126 8.84 -3.35 20.15
C GLU A 126 10.32 -3.39 19.76
N LEU A 127 10.65 -2.82 18.60
CA LEU A 127 12.01 -2.84 18.06
C LEU A 127 12.96 -1.82 18.75
N LYS A 128 12.44 -0.86 19.52
CA LYS A 128 13.19 0.16 20.29
C LYS A 128 14.19 0.97 19.46
N ARG A 129 14.02 1.04 18.16
CA ARG A 129 14.85 1.78 17.20
C ARG A 129 14.00 2.40 16.10
N PRO A 130 14.46 3.47 15.42
CA PRO A 130 13.79 4.00 14.24
C PRO A 130 13.55 2.92 13.19
N LEU A 131 12.41 2.98 12.52
CA LEU A 131 12.02 2.06 11.46
C LEU A 131 12.41 2.64 10.11
N ARG A 132 12.73 1.73 9.19
CA ARG A 132 12.85 2.02 7.77
C ARG A 132 11.59 1.55 7.05
N ILE A 133 10.89 2.52 6.48
CA ILE A 133 9.58 2.35 5.85
C ILE A 133 9.73 2.63 4.35
N VAL A 134 9.16 1.77 3.52
CA VAL A 134 9.11 1.94 2.07
C VAL A 134 7.66 1.93 1.60
N GLU A 135 7.27 2.91 0.81
CA GLU A 135 5.96 3.02 0.19
C GLU A 135 6.11 3.09 -1.33
N LEU A 136 5.40 2.25 -2.06
CA LEU A 136 5.28 2.30 -3.51
C LEU A 136 3.89 2.83 -3.87
N GLY A 137 3.82 4.03 -4.46
CA GLY A 137 2.57 4.74 -4.73
C GLY A 137 2.25 5.82 -3.68
N THR A 138 2.92 6.97 -3.80
CA THR A 138 2.72 8.11 -2.89
C THR A 138 1.34 8.76 -3.05
N CYS A 139 0.83 8.83 -4.29
CA CYS A 139 -0.30 9.67 -4.65
C CYS A 139 -0.13 11.09 -4.06
N PHE A 140 -1.13 11.64 -3.38
CA PHE A 140 -1.05 12.96 -2.74
C PHE A 140 -0.46 12.95 -1.33
N GLY A 141 0.19 11.84 -0.93
CA GLY A 141 0.96 11.74 0.31
C GLY A 141 0.14 11.66 1.60
N ILE A 142 -1.14 11.30 1.52
CA ILE A 142 -2.00 11.15 2.70
C ILE A 142 -1.59 9.89 3.48
N THR A 143 -1.47 8.74 2.82
CA THR A 143 -0.99 7.49 3.46
C THR A 143 0.42 7.68 3.97
N THR A 144 1.32 8.24 3.16
CA THR A 144 2.68 8.59 3.58
C THR A 144 2.71 9.43 4.87
N SER A 145 1.73 10.35 5.03
CA SER A 145 1.63 11.17 6.24
C SER A 145 1.32 10.33 7.47
N TYR A 146 0.43 9.35 7.38
CA TYR A 146 0.18 8.39 8.47
C TYR A 146 1.43 7.59 8.81
N LEU A 147 2.14 7.08 7.80
CA LEU A 147 3.38 6.31 8.00
C LEU A 147 4.47 7.15 8.70
N ALA A 148 4.64 8.40 8.26
CA ALA A 148 5.70 9.28 8.76
C ALA A 148 5.40 9.88 10.13
N MET A 149 4.13 10.19 10.42
CA MET A 149 3.73 10.84 11.69
C MET A 149 3.54 9.85 12.84
N ALA A 150 3.63 8.54 12.58
CA ALA A 150 3.61 7.53 13.64
C ALA A 150 4.83 7.66 14.59
N ASP A 151 6.00 7.99 14.06
CA ASP A 151 7.17 8.44 14.84
C ASP A 151 8.10 9.26 13.92
N SER A 152 8.38 10.49 14.27
CA SER A 152 9.20 11.41 13.47
C SER A 152 10.67 11.00 13.32
N ARG A 153 11.12 10.00 14.08
CA ARG A 153 12.46 9.42 13.99
C ARG A 153 12.57 8.32 12.92
N ASN A 154 11.43 7.79 12.44
CA ASN A 154 11.41 6.82 11.36
C ASN A 154 11.87 7.45 10.05
N GLU A 155 12.39 6.63 9.14
CA GLU A 155 12.77 7.02 7.79
C GLU A 155 11.73 6.47 6.80
N VAL A 156 11.01 7.35 6.12
CA VAL A 156 10.02 6.97 5.11
C VAL A 156 10.56 7.29 3.72
N GLU A 157 10.70 6.26 2.89
CA GLU A 157 11.04 6.39 1.48
C GLU A 157 9.79 6.07 0.64
N THR A 158 9.32 7.01 -0.18
CA THR A 158 8.11 6.85 -0.99
C THR A 158 8.36 7.15 -2.46
N TYR A 159 7.64 6.48 -3.34
CA TYR A 159 7.83 6.50 -4.79
C TYR A 159 6.58 7.01 -5.51
N GLU A 160 6.76 8.00 -6.40
CA GLU A 160 5.67 8.59 -7.18
C GLU A 160 6.10 8.84 -8.64
N GLY A 161 5.31 8.31 -9.58
CA GLY A 161 5.58 8.45 -11.00
C GLY A 161 5.36 9.87 -11.53
N SER A 162 4.28 10.53 -11.11
CA SER A 162 3.88 11.83 -11.62
C SER A 162 4.50 12.98 -10.82
N GLU A 163 5.30 13.81 -11.47
CA GLU A 163 5.89 15.00 -10.82
C GLU A 163 4.83 15.98 -10.30
N ALA A 164 3.70 16.12 -10.99
CA ALA A 164 2.63 17.02 -10.58
C ALA A 164 1.92 16.49 -9.31
N ILE A 165 1.73 15.18 -9.19
CA ILE A 165 1.20 14.54 -7.99
C ILE A 165 2.20 14.66 -6.85
N ALA A 166 3.47 14.35 -7.10
CA ALA A 166 4.57 14.48 -6.16
C ALA A 166 4.72 15.91 -5.58
N ALA A 167 4.50 16.93 -6.41
CA ALA A 167 4.54 18.32 -5.96
C ALA A 167 3.41 18.64 -4.95
N ILE A 168 2.21 18.08 -5.14
CA ILE A 168 1.09 18.23 -4.20
C ILE A 168 1.38 17.47 -2.91
N ALA A 169 1.93 16.25 -2.97
CA ALA A 169 2.32 15.49 -1.79
C ALA A 169 3.32 16.26 -0.91
N LYS A 170 4.34 16.86 -1.54
CA LYS A 170 5.29 17.75 -0.82
C LYS A 170 4.61 18.94 -0.14
N ASP A 171 3.60 19.55 -0.78
CA ASP A 171 2.84 20.66 -0.18
C ASP A 171 2.00 20.19 1.02
N VAL A 172 1.40 19.00 0.93
CA VAL A 172 0.69 18.37 2.05
C VAL A 172 1.64 18.16 3.23
N TRP A 173 2.81 17.54 3.02
CA TRP A 173 3.77 17.30 4.10
C TRP A 173 4.33 18.58 4.70
N ARG A 174 4.57 19.60 3.88
CA ARG A 174 4.99 20.92 4.36
C ARG A 174 3.96 21.55 5.29
N LYS A 175 2.66 21.45 4.95
CA LYS A 175 1.55 21.94 5.79
C LYS A 175 1.42 21.16 7.09
N LEU A 176 1.71 19.86 7.08
CA LEU A 176 1.71 18.99 8.25
C LEU A 176 3.01 19.08 9.09
N GLY A 177 4.03 19.79 8.60
CA GLY A 177 5.32 19.89 9.28
C GLY A 177 6.15 18.60 9.28
N VAL A 178 5.85 17.66 8.39
CA VAL A 178 6.53 16.37 8.29
C VAL A 178 7.86 16.51 7.54
N ARG A 179 8.94 15.95 8.09
CA ARG A 179 10.31 16.11 7.54
C ARG A 179 11.08 14.82 7.34
N ASN A 180 10.56 13.70 7.79
CA ASN A 180 11.20 12.38 7.75
C ASN A 180 10.78 11.56 6.52
N ILE A 181 10.44 12.23 5.42
CA ILE A 181 10.04 11.61 4.15
C ILE A 181 11.06 11.92 3.07
N ARG A 182 11.50 10.88 2.38
CA ARG A 182 12.27 10.94 1.15
C ARG A 182 11.41 10.51 -0.03
N LEU A 183 11.04 11.43 -0.90
CA LEU A 183 10.33 11.13 -2.13
C LEU A 183 11.29 10.81 -3.26
N VAL A 184 11.04 9.71 -3.96
CA VAL A 184 11.74 9.27 -5.17
C VAL A 184 10.80 9.44 -6.37
N PRO A 185 10.99 10.48 -7.19
CA PRO A 185 10.14 10.71 -8.34
C PRO A 185 10.54 9.84 -9.52
N GLY A 186 9.56 9.47 -10.35
CA GLY A 186 9.74 8.74 -11.61
C GLY A 186 9.10 7.37 -11.62
N ASN A 187 9.14 6.71 -12.76
CA ASN A 187 8.57 5.38 -12.94
C ASN A 187 9.10 4.41 -11.88
N ILE A 188 8.18 3.79 -11.13
CA ILE A 188 8.52 2.90 -10.01
C ILE A 188 9.38 1.72 -10.49
N ASP A 189 9.05 1.12 -11.64
CA ASP A 189 9.82 0.00 -12.19
C ASP A 189 11.30 0.37 -12.40
N GLU A 190 11.57 1.59 -12.86
CA GLU A 190 12.94 2.06 -13.08
C GLU A 190 13.63 2.49 -11.79
N THR A 191 12.93 3.26 -10.95
CA THR A 191 13.50 3.85 -9.75
C THR A 191 13.78 2.80 -8.68
N LEU A 192 12.93 1.78 -8.55
CA LEU A 192 13.13 0.66 -7.66
C LEU A 192 14.32 -0.20 -8.11
N TYR A 193 14.47 -0.44 -9.41
CA TYR A 193 15.62 -1.14 -9.97
C TYR A 193 16.94 -0.37 -9.73
N LYS A 194 16.94 0.95 -9.98
CA LYS A 194 18.11 1.81 -9.72
C LYS A 194 18.49 1.80 -8.24
N ARG A 195 17.49 1.78 -7.34
CA ARG A 195 17.70 1.67 -5.89
C ARG A 195 18.41 0.35 -5.54
N ALA A 196 17.89 -0.76 -6.04
CA ALA A 196 18.46 -2.08 -5.81
C ALA A 196 19.91 -2.18 -6.33
N TYR A 197 20.18 -1.66 -7.53
CA TYR A 197 21.51 -1.62 -8.12
C TYR A 197 22.49 -0.75 -7.30
N ALA A 198 22.08 0.47 -6.94
CA ALA A 198 22.90 1.38 -6.14
C ALA A 198 23.22 0.79 -4.75
N LYS A 199 22.28 0.03 -4.16
CA LYS A 199 22.49 -0.66 -2.90
C LYS A 199 23.51 -1.78 -3.04
N ARG A 200 23.36 -2.67 -4.03
CA ARG A 200 24.34 -3.74 -4.30
C ARG A 200 25.77 -3.21 -4.48
N ALA A 201 25.90 -2.03 -5.10
CA ALA A 201 27.21 -1.36 -5.25
C ALA A 201 27.76 -0.80 -3.92
N ARG A 202 26.90 -0.61 -2.89
CA ARG A 202 27.26 -0.07 -1.56
C ARG A 202 27.28 -1.12 -0.45
N GLU A 203 27.00 -2.39 -0.76
CA GLU A 203 26.79 -3.49 0.19
C GLU A 203 27.92 -3.74 1.21
N ALA A 204 29.02 -3.02 1.11
CA ALA A 204 30.09 -3.07 2.12
C ALA A 204 29.82 -2.22 3.38
N GLN A 205 28.83 -1.32 3.43
CA GLN A 205 28.75 -0.33 4.52
C GLN A 205 27.42 -0.18 5.28
N GLU A 206 26.24 -0.48 4.72
CA GLU A 206 24.96 -0.32 5.46
C GLU A 206 23.92 -1.35 5.05
N ASN A 207 23.90 -2.52 5.70
CA ASN A 207 22.83 -3.50 5.54
C ASN A 207 21.59 -3.05 6.35
N ARG A 208 20.87 -2.01 5.86
CA ARG A 208 19.65 -1.52 6.49
C ARG A 208 18.43 -2.26 5.92
N ALA A 209 17.85 -3.12 6.73
CA ALA A 209 16.64 -3.86 6.39
C ALA A 209 15.42 -2.93 6.29
N ILE A 210 14.42 -3.36 5.51
CA ILE A 210 13.09 -2.74 5.46
C ILE A 210 12.28 -3.34 6.61
N ASP A 211 11.80 -2.49 7.52
CA ASP A 211 10.94 -2.92 8.62
C ASP A 211 9.47 -2.98 8.19
N PHE A 212 9.06 -2.01 7.39
CA PHE A 212 7.68 -1.92 6.92
C PHE A 212 7.66 -1.54 5.43
N ALA A 213 6.84 -2.23 4.64
CA ALA A 213 6.58 -1.86 3.26
C ALA A 213 5.09 -1.76 2.98
N PHE A 214 4.68 -0.71 2.25
CA PHE A 214 3.35 -0.56 1.69
C PHE A 214 3.43 -0.55 0.16
N ILE A 215 2.75 -1.49 -0.48
CA ILE A 215 2.76 -1.69 -1.94
C ILE A 215 1.38 -1.32 -2.47
N ASP A 216 1.26 -0.11 -2.99
CA ASP A 216 0.05 0.49 -3.57
C ASP A 216 0.38 1.07 -4.94
N ALA A 217 0.82 0.22 -5.85
CA ALA A 217 1.24 0.68 -7.19
C ALA A 217 0.93 -0.34 -8.28
N ASN A 218 0.52 0.15 -9.45
CA ASN A 218 0.34 -0.57 -10.71
C ASN A 218 -0.76 -1.65 -10.75
N HIS A 219 -1.29 -2.14 -9.65
CA HIS A 219 -2.41 -3.10 -9.46
C HIS A 219 -2.51 -4.20 -10.54
N THR A 220 -1.36 -4.69 -11.05
CA THR A 220 -1.26 -5.87 -11.92
C THR A 220 -0.53 -6.99 -11.20
N LYS A 221 -0.85 -8.23 -11.52
CA LYS A 221 -0.22 -9.42 -10.93
C LYS A 221 1.30 -9.36 -11.04
N GLU A 222 1.78 -9.12 -12.25
CA GLU A 222 3.20 -9.14 -12.60
C GLU A 222 3.99 -8.06 -11.86
N ALA A 223 3.44 -6.83 -11.80
CA ALA A 223 4.09 -5.73 -11.10
C ALA A 223 4.09 -5.96 -9.59
N THR A 224 2.96 -6.37 -9.01
CA THR A 224 2.84 -6.63 -7.58
C THR A 224 3.82 -7.71 -7.11
N LEU A 225 3.93 -8.82 -7.84
CA LEU A 225 4.89 -9.88 -7.52
C LEU A 225 6.33 -9.38 -7.65
N ARG A 226 6.64 -8.63 -8.69
CA ARG A 226 7.96 -8.04 -8.92
C ARG A 226 8.37 -7.07 -7.80
N TYR A 227 7.46 -6.20 -7.37
CA TYR A 227 7.69 -5.26 -6.27
C TYR A 227 7.86 -5.99 -4.94
N PHE A 228 7.01 -6.96 -4.68
CA PHE A 228 7.11 -7.79 -3.48
C PHE A 228 8.46 -8.54 -3.43
N ASP A 229 8.88 -9.16 -4.54
CA ASP A 229 10.16 -9.85 -4.65
C ASP A 229 11.34 -8.93 -4.38
N GLU A 230 11.32 -7.73 -4.97
CA GLU A 230 12.42 -6.79 -4.82
C GLU A 230 12.55 -6.29 -3.38
N LEU A 231 11.44 -5.90 -2.74
CA LEU A 231 11.46 -5.44 -1.36
C LEU A 231 11.76 -6.57 -0.38
N SER A 232 11.31 -7.80 -0.66
CA SER A 232 11.54 -8.97 0.19
C SER A 232 13.03 -9.35 0.32
N ARG A 233 13.88 -8.93 -0.59
CA ARG A 233 15.34 -9.12 -0.48
C ARG A 233 15.95 -8.33 0.67
N GLU A 234 15.26 -7.32 1.16
CA GLU A 234 15.71 -6.45 2.24
C GLU A 234 14.94 -6.64 3.54
N LYS A 235 14.02 -7.62 3.60
CA LYS A 235 13.27 -7.91 4.80
C LYS A 235 14.08 -8.60 5.88
N THR A 236 13.61 -8.51 7.11
CA THR A 236 14.00 -9.36 8.24
C THR A 236 12.80 -10.16 8.73
N GLU A 237 13.00 -10.98 9.72
CA GLU A 237 11.92 -11.71 10.40
C GLU A 237 10.89 -10.79 11.03
N SER A 238 11.31 -9.62 11.53
CA SER A 238 10.40 -8.61 12.14
C SER A 238 9.71 -7.70 11.13
N SER A 239 9.97 -7.85 9.83
CA SER A 239 9.35 -7.02 8.79
C SER A 239 7.86 -7.30 8.65
N VAL A 240 7.09 -6.28 8.31
CA VAL A 240 5.68 -6.39 7.93
C VAL A 240 5.45 -5.69 6.60
N PHE A 241 4.89 -6.41 5.64
CA PHE A 241 4.54 -5.84 4.34
C PHE A 241 3.02 -5.79 4.18
N ILE A 242 2.53 -4.68 3.64
CA ILE A 242 1.12 -4.49 3.30
C ILE A 242 1.00 -4.32 1.79
N LEU A 243 0.07 -5.06 1.20
CA LEU A 243 -0.33 -4.93 -0.19
C LEU A 243 -1.72 -4.34 -0.25
N ASP A 244 -1.89 -3.26 -1.00
CA ASP A 244 -3.19 -2.66 -1.24
C ASP A 244 -3.97 -3.38 -2.34
N ASP A 245 -5.28 -3.21 -2.33
CA ASP A 245 -6.19 -3.64 -3.39
C ASP A 245 -6.05 -5.11 -3.79
N ILE A 246 -5.83 -6.04 -2.82
CA ILE A 246 -5.57 -7.48 -3.05
C ILE A 246 -6.68 -8.19 -3.82
N TYR A 247 -7.87 -7.59 -3.94
CA TYR A 247 -9.01 -8.09 -4.70
C TYR A 247 -9.51 -7.12 -5.79
N TYR A 248 -8.70 -6.13 -6.16
CA TYR A 248 -9.04 -5.16 -7.22
C TYR A 248 -9.37 -5.85 -8.55
N SER A 249 -8.63 -6.90 -8.89
CA SER A 249 -8.80 -7.70 -10.10
C SER A 249 -8.52 -9.19 -9.83
N ARG A 250 -8.84 -10.05 -10.79
CA ARG A 250 -8.47 -11.48 -10.72
C ARG A 250 -6.95 -11.66 -10.63
N GLY A 251 -6.18 -10.86 -11.37
CA GLY A 251 -4.72 -10.87 -11.34
C GLY A 251 -4.18 -10.50 -9.95
N MET A 252 -4.73 -9.47 -9.31
CA MET A 252 -4.36 -9.09 -7.94
C MET A 252 -4.69 -10.20 -6.93
N ALA A 253 -5.86 -10.82 -7.04
CA ALA A 253 -6.22 -11.96 -6.18
C ALA A 253 -5.32 -13.18 -6.40
N GLU A 254 -4.79 -13.38 -7.60
CA GLU A 254 -3.79 -14.41 -7.89
C GLU A 254 -2.44 -14.05 -7.28
N ALA A 255 -1.96 -12.81 -7.45
CA ALA A 255 -0.73 -12.32 -6.82
C ALA A 255 -0.78 -12.49 -5.30
N TRP A 256 -1.89 -12.08 -4.67
CA TRP A 256 -2.08 -12.26 -3.23
C TRP A 256 -1.97 -13.73 -2.81
N ARG A 257 -2.60 -14.63 -3.55
CA ARG A 257 -2.58 -16.07 -3.27
C ARG A 257 -1.18 -16.67 -3.43
N GLU A 258 -0.43 -16.24 -4.45
CA GLU A 258 0.96 -16.65 -4.66
C GLU A 258 1.87 -16.16 -3.53
N ILE A 259 1.71 -14.92 -3.08
CA ILE A 259 2.44 -14.37 -1.95
C ILE A 259 2.13 -15.14 -0.65
N CYS A 260 0.85 -15.41 -0.37
CA CYS A 260 0.46 -16.21 0.80
C CYS A 260 1.05 -17.63 0.80
N ALA A 261 1.31 -18.19 -0.38
CA ALA A 261 1.84 -19.55 -0.53
C ALA A 261 3.36 -19.65 -0.40
N ARG A 262 4.10 -18.51 -0.43
CA ARG A 262 5.58 -18.51 -0.37
C ARG A 262 6.10 -19.15 0.89
N GLU A 263 7.22 -19.83 0.81
CA GLU A 263 7.86 -20.50 1.96
C GLU A 263 8.36 -19.51 3.01
N ASP A 264 8.85 -18.35 2.57
CA ASP A 264 9.36 -17.28 3.42
C ASP A 264 8.27 -16.40 4.04
N VAL A 265 7.00 -16.64 3.73
CA VAL A 265 5.83 -16.00 4.34
C VAL A 265 5.24 -16.93 5.38
N THR A 266 5.13 -16.48 6.62
CA THR A 266 4.61 -17.31 7.73
C THR A 266 3.13 -17.04 8.01
N THR A 267 2.77 -15.83 8.35
CA THR A 267 1.37 -15.45 8.61
C THR A 267 0.93 -14.37 7.65
N THR A 268 -0.33 -14.43 7.24
CA THR A 268 -0.97 -13.39 6.45
C THR A 268 -2.33 -13.03 7.05
N MET A 269 -2.71 -11.75 6.95
CA MET A 269 -4.01 -11.23 7.37
C MET A 269 -4.66 -10.53 6.18
N ASP A 270 -5.85 -10.98 5.83
CA ASP A 270 -6.66 -10.52 4.70
C ASP A 270 -7.81 -9.65 5.22
N PHE A 271 -7.78 -8.35 4.92
CA PHE A 271 -8.78 -7.37 5.30
C PHE A 271 -9.70 -6.98 4.14
N TYR A 272 -9.67 -7.71 3.05
CA TYR A 272 -10.33 -7.46 1.78
C TYR A 272 -9.68 -6.32 0.96
N HIS A 273 -9.62 -5.11 1.50
CA HIS A 273 -9.01 -3.97 0.80
C HIS A 273 -7.50 -4.13 0.72
N PHE A 274 -6.88 -4.58 1.79
CA PHE A 274 -5.44 -4.82 1.84
C PHE A 274 -5.10 -6.14 2.55
N GLY A 275 -3.89 -6.62 2.30
CA GLY A 275 -3.35 -7.81 2.95
C GLY A 275 -2.06 -7.50 3.68
N MET A 276 -1.91 -8.01 4.92
CA MET A 276 -0.67 -7.95 5.69
C MET A 276 0.09 -9.27 5.59
N VAL A 277 1.41 -9.17 5.48
CA VAL A 277 2.35 -10.31 5.35
C VAL A 277 3.40 -10.22 6.45
N PHE A 278 3.59 -11.32 7.16
CA PHE A 278 4.56 -11.49 8.24
C PHE A 278 5.57 -12.57 7.86
N PHE A 279 6.81 -12.41 8.35
CA PHE A 279 7.95 -13.26 7.99
C PHE A 279 8.60 -13.95 9.20
N ASP A 280 8.12 -13.72 10.42
CA ASP A 280 8.68 -14.29 11.63
C ASP A 280 8.49 -15.83 11.66
N PRO A 281 9.57 -16.62 11.65
CA PRO A 281 9.49 -18.08 11.62
C PRO A 281 8.87 -18.69 12.87
N HIS A 282 8.76 -17.92 13.98
CA HIS A 282 8.03 -18.36 15.18
C HIS A 282 6.52 -18.33 15.00
N TYR A 283 6.00 -17.68 13.95
CA TYR A 283 4.58 -17.71 13.66
C TYR A 283 4.24 -18.93 12.81
N LEU A 284 3.10 -19.55 13.14
CA LEU A 284 2.55 -20.63 12.33
C LEU A 284 2.20 -20.11 10.92
N LYS A 285 2.43 -20.94 9.92
CA LYS A 285 1.95 -20.63 8.55
C LYS A 285 0.42 -20.66 8.54
N ARG A 286 -0.19 -19.48 8.62
CA ARG A 286 -1.64 -19.30 8.73
C ARG A 286 -2.10 -18.10 7.90
N HIS A 287 -3.32 -18.23 7.40
CA HIS A 287 -4.00 -17.17 6.65
C HIS A 287 -5.29 -16.79 7.38
N TYR A 288 -5.31 -15.61 8.00
CA TYR A 288 -6.45 -15.08 8.74
C TYR A 288 -7.28 -14.13 7.87
N ARG A 289 -8.61 -14.18 7.99
CA ARG A 289 -9.53 -13.24 7.34
C ARG A 289 -10.24 -12.41 8.38
N LEU A 290 -10.10 -11.11 8.27
CA LEU A 290 -10.52 -10.14 9.27
C LEU A 290 -11.42 -9.08 8.62
N ARG A 291 -12.36 -8.56 9.38
CA ARG A 291 -13.17 -7.39 8.98
C ARG A 291 -12.74 -6.19 9.79
N ILE A 292 -12.69 -5.04 9.15
CA ILE A 292 -12.46 -3.72 9.76
C ILE A 292 -13.56 -2.75 9.31
#